data_d59399fd1c9977a63b9134f2eb15a2e6
#
_entry.id   d59399fd1c9977a63b9134f2eb15a2e6
#
_cell.length_a   1.000
_cell.length_b   1.000
_cell.length_c   1.000
_cell.angle_alpha   90.00
_cell.angle_beta   90.00
_cell.angle_gamma   90.00
#
_symmetry.space_group_name_H-M   'P 1'
#
loop_
_entity.id
_entity.type
_entity.pdbx_description
1 polymer ?
#
loop_
_entity_poly.entity_id
_entity_poly.type
_entity_poly.pdbx_seq_one_letter_code
_entity_poly.pdbx_strand_id
1 'polypeptide(L)'
;MGSTKTAKSAQPVPLGPDSLTWKYFGDLRTGMLGVWIGSLQNMYPQLGAGVEDHSILLREPLQRVARSVYPIMGVVYDGERARQTGEQIKGFHTSIKGVDAAGRRYHALDPETFYWAHATFFMLILKVAEYFCGGLTEAEKRQLFEEHVQWYRMYGMSMRPVPQTWEAFCEYWDRVCREDLEINRATLDIFDIRIPKPKFVMMPTPMWDQLFKPMVAGQRWIAAGLFDPVVREKAGMRWTPGDEVAL
;
A
#
# COMPACT_ATOMS: atom_id res chain seq x y z
N MET A 1 -41.73 28.03 -6.74
CA MET A 1 -40.28 28.17 -6.37
C MET A 1 -39.98 27.07 -5.37
N GLY A 2 -39.49 25.94 -5.88
CA GLY A 2 -39.12 24.77 -5.07
C GLY A 2 -37.66 24.87 -4.66
N SER A 3 -37.39 25.06 -3.38
CA SER A 3 -36.08 25.03 -2.77
C SER A 3 -35.52 23.62 -2.82
N THR A 4 -34.63 23.34 -3.71
CA THR A 4 -33.83 22.09 -3.74
C THR A 4 -32.90 22.13 -2.53
N LYS A 5 -33.30 21.49 -1.42
CA LYS A 5 -32.40 21.19 -0.31
C LYS A 5 -31.28 20.28 -0.84
N THR A 6 -30.13 20.85 -1.06
CA THR A 6 -28.88 20.11 -1.26
C THR A 6 -28.72 19.18 -0.05
N ALA A 7 -28.84 17.88 -0.26
CA ALA A 7 -28.59 16.89 0.77
C ALA A 7 -27.13 17.12 1.25
N LYS A 8 -26.97 17.55 2.50
CA LYS A 8 -25.67 17.55 3.18
C LYS A 8 -25.16 16.11 3.08
N SER A 9 -24.09 15.89 2.31
CA SER A 9 -23.45 14.58 2.28
C SER A 9 -23.14 14.17 3.71
N ALA A 10 -23.67 13.03 4.13
CA ALA A 10 -23.41 12.51 5.46
C ALA A 10 -21.89 12.47 5.67
N GLN A 11 -21.42 12.96 6.82
CA GLN A 11 -19.99 12.90 7.13
C GLN A 11 -19.55 11.43 7.14
N PRO A 12 -18.35 11.13 6.61
CA PRO A 12 -17.86 9.76 6.63
C PRO A 12 -17.73 9.29 8.09
N VAL A 13 -18.19 8.06 8.35
CA VAL A 13 -18.15 7.43 9.67
C VAL A 13 -16.83 6.69 9.82
N PRO A 14 -16.09 6.84 10.93
CA PRO A 14 -14.88 6.06 11.18
C PRO A 14 -15.15 4.56 11.28
N LEU A 15 -14.13 3.75 10.96
CA LEU A 15 -14.16 2.32 11.24
C LEU A 15 -14.09 2.08 12.76
N GLY A 16 -14.75 1.04 13.23
CA GLY A 16 -14.76 0.64 14.64
C GLY A 16 -14.13 -0.72 14.88
N PRO A 17 -13.98 -1.12 16.16
CA PRO A 17 -13.40 -2.40 16.55
C PRO A 17 -14.08 -3.64 15.97
N ASP A 18 -15.37 -3.52 15.59
CA ASP A 18 -16.15 -4.60 15.01
C ASP A 18 -15.89 -4.78 13.50
N SER A 19 -15.11 -3.90 12.88
CA SER A 19 -14.76 -4.00 11.46
C SER A 19 -13.66 -5.02 11.22
N LEU A 20 -13.71 -5.69 10.07
CA LEU A 20 -12.67 -6.61 9.64
C LEU A 20 -11.36 -5.88 9.34
N THR A 21 -11.43 -4.66 8.83
CA THR A 21 -10.25 -3.80 8.64
C THR A 21 -9.52 -3.56 9.96
N TRP A 22 -10.26 -3.24 11.03
CA TRP A 22 -9.68 -3.06 12.37
C TRP A 22 -8.98 -4.33 12.86
N LYS A 23 -9.60 -5.49 12.63
CA LYS A 23 -9.09 -6.80 13.04
C LYS A 23 -7.76 -7.15 12.35
N TYR A 24 -7.66 -6.93 11.04
CA TYR A 24 -6.55 -7.46 10.24
C TYR A 24 -5.45 -6.45 9.94
N PHE A 25 -5.75 -5.14 9.86
CA PHE A 25 -4.76 -4.15 9.43
C PHE A 25 -3.61 -3.99 10.43
N GLY A 26 -3.87 -4.12 11.73
CA GLY A 26 -2.85 -4.06 12.79
C GLY A 26 -2.08 -5.36 13.03
N ASP A 27 -2.31 -6.40 12.24
CA ASP A 27 -1.60 -7.68 12.40
C ASP A 27 -0.11 -7.50 12.09
N LEU A 28 0.76 -7.91 13.02
CA LEU A 28 2.21 -7.75 12.89
C LEU A 28 2.79 -8.50 11.67
N ARG A 29 2.10 -9.53 11.19
CA ARG A 29 2.48 -10.28 9.99
C ARG A 29 2.40 -9.45 8.71
N THR A 30 1.68 -8.32 8.71
CA THR A 30 1.72 -7.31 7.64
C THR A 30 3.14 -6.84 7.34
N GLY A 31 4.02 -6.82 8.36
CA GLY A 31 5.43 -6.47 8.19
C GLY A 31 6.20 -7.43 7.27
N MET A 32 5.76 -8.69 7.14
CA MET A 32 6.36 -9.66 6.21
C MET A 32 6.07 -9.33 4.75
N LEU A 33 5.01 -8.57 4.48
CA LEU A 33 4.56 -8.15 3.15
C LEU A 33 5.14 -6.79 2.73
N GLY A 34 6.09 -6.23 3.50
CA GLY A 34 6.64 -4.90 3.26
C GLY A 34 7.26 -4.73 1.88
N VAL A 35 8.02 -5.73 1.39
CA VAL A 35 8.59 -5.72 0.04
C VAL A 35 7.49 -5.81 -1.02
N TRP A 36 6.48 -6.65 -0.81
CA TRP A 36 5.35 -6.79 -1.72
C TRP A 36 4.58 -5.48 -1.89
N ILE A 37 4.10 -4.89 -0.79
CA ILE A 37 3.28 -3.67 -0.86
C ILE A 37 4.11 -2.47 -1.35
N GLY A 38 5.34 -2.32 -0.87
CA GLY A 38 6.21 -1.21 -1.25
C GLY A 38 6.56 -1.24 -2.74
N SER A 39 6.84 -2.41 -3.29
CA SER A 39 7.11 -2.55 -4.72
C SER A 39 5.86 -2.32 -5.57
N LEU A 40 4.70 -2.90 -5.22
CA LEU A 40 3.44 -2.66 -5.94
C LEU A 40 3.07 -1.18 -6.01
N GLN A 41 3.21 -0.46 -4.90
CA GLN A 41 2.95 0.98 -4.89
C GLN A 41 3.87 1.69 -5.86
N ASN A 42 5.18 1.41 -5.79
CA ASN A 42 6.18 2.10 -6.59
C ASN A 42 6.15 1.72 -8.08
N MET A 43 5.64 0.53 -8.43
CA MET A 43 5.44 0.15 -9.83
C MET A 43 4.40 1.03 -10.55
N TYR A 44 3.54 1.74 -9.83
CA TYR A 44 2.67 2.73 -10.43
C TYR A 44 3.48 4.00 -10.79
N PRO A 45 3.56 4.39 -12.09
CA PRO A 45 4.56 5.34 -12.57
C PRO A 45 4.62 6.64 -11.79
N GLN A 46 3.47 7.29 -11.57
CA GLN A 46 3.41 8.59 -10.88
C GLN A 46 3.79 8.47 -9.41
N LEU A 47 3.44 7.34 -8.76
CA LEU A 47 3.81 7.10 -7.36
C LEU A 47 5.30 6.82 -7.24
N GLY A 48 5.85 5.96 -8.12
CA GLY A 48 7.27 5.67 -8.19
C GLY A 48 8.11 6.93 -8.39
N ALA A 49 7.74 7.79 -9.35
CA ALA A 49 8.40 9.06 -9.60
C ALA A 49 8.36 9.98 -8.36
N GLY A 50 7.22 10.06 -7.66
CA GLY A 50 7.12 10.82 -6.41
C GLY A 50 8.03 10.29 -5.30
N VAL A 51 8.22 8.97 -5.23
CA VAL A 51 9.13 8.34 -4.29
C VAL A 51 10.59 8.60 -4.65
N GLU A 52 10.97 8.51 -5.92
CA GLU A 52 12.32 8.79 -6.40
C GLU A 52 12.76 10.22 -6.06
N ASP A 53 11.89 11.19 -6.31
CA ASP A 53 12.23 12.61 -6.15
C ASP A 53 12.17 13.09 -4.68
N HIS A 54 11.27 12.52 -3.88
CA HIS A 54 10.94 13.08 -2.55
C HIS A 54 11.21 12.14 -1.38
N SER A 55 11.51 10.85 -1.62
CA SER A 55 11.66 9.90 -0.52
C SER A 55 13.08 9.84 0.03
N ILE A 56 13.17 9.72 1.35
CA ILE A 56 14.41 9.44 2.08
C ILE A 56 14.58 7.94 2.38
N LEU A 57 13.81 7.07 1.70
CA LEU A 57 13.74 5.64 2.02
C LEU A 57 15.12 4.96 2.11
N LEU A 58 15.99 5.24 1.16
CA LEU A 58 17.35 4.65 1.15
C LEU A 58 18.29 5.24 2.19
N ARG A 59 18.03 6.48 2.65
CA ARG A 59 18.85 7.16 3.65
C ARG A 59 18.40 6.84 5.08
N GLU A 60 17.09 6.83 5.30
CA GLU A 60 16.48 6.67 6.63
C GLU A 60 15.24 5.76 6.56
N PRO A 61 15.39 4.47 6.21
CA PRO A 61 14.26 3.59 5.92
C PRO A 61 13.32 3.43 7.12
N LEU A 62 13.82 3.29 8.33
CA LEU A 62 12.98 3.16 9.53
C LEU A 62 12.15 4.42 9.81
N GLN A 63 12.75 5.60 9.66
CA GLN A 63 12.00 6.86 9.82
C GLN A 63 10.94 7.01 8.72
N ARG A 64 11.28 6.63 7.48
CA ARG A 64 10.34 6.70 6.36
C ARG A 64 9.15 5.78 6.58
N VAL A 65 9.39 4.55 7.03
CA VAL A 65 8.33 3.60 7.37
C VAL A 65 7.47 4.16 8.51
N ALA A 66 8.07 4.59 9.61
CA ALA A 66 7.33 5.15 10.75
C ALA A 66 6.47 6.36 10.36
N ARG A 67 7.02 7.29 9.56
CA ARG A 67 6.29 8.48 9.08
C ARG A 67 5.10 8.13 8.18
N SER A 68 5.13 6.98 7.51
CA SER A 68 4.03 6.55 6.65
C SER A 68 3.02 5.69 7.38
N VAL A 69 3.50 4.65 8.05
CA VAL A 69 2.63 3.64 8.67
C VAL A 69 1.82 4.26 9.80
N TYR A 70 2.44 5.10 10.64
CA TYR A 70 1.76 5.65 11.82
C TYR A 70 0.51 6.48 11.47
N PRO A 71 0.56 7.46 10.55
CA PRO A 71 -0.63 8.19 10.15
C PRO A 71 -1.67 7.31 9.43
N ILE A 72 -1.23 6.36 8.59
CA ILE A 72 -2.14 5.46 7.87
C ILE A 72 -2.92 4.59 8.85
N MET A 73 -2.23 4.03 9.86
CA MET A 73 -2.88 3.31 10.95
C MET A 73 -3.85 4.20 11.72
N GLY A 74 -3.49 5.48 11.96
CA GLY A 74 -4.35 6.44 12.65
C GLY A 74 -5.69 6.64 11.94
N VAL A 75 -5.74 6.63 10.61
CA VAL A 75 -7.02 6.74 9.88
C VAL A 75 -7.97 5.55 10.19
N VAL A 76 -7.42 4.40 10.55
CA VAL A 76 -8.23 3.23 10.96
C VAL A 76 -8.53 3.28 12.46
N TYR A 77 -7.54 3.61 13.31
CA TYR A 77 -7.61 3.37 14.76
C TYR A 77 -7.88 4.62 15.61
N ASP A 78 -7.85 5.84 15.07
CA ASP A 78 -8.06 7.09 15.83
C ASP A 78 -9.55 7.37 16.16
N GLY A 79 -10.48 6.52 15.74
CA GLY A 79 -11.90 6.70 16.00
C GLY A 79 -12.41 8.03 15.43
N GLU A 80 -13.01 8.88 16.25
CA GLU A 80 -13.57 10.17 15.83
C GLU A 80 -12.54 11.10 15.17
N ARG A 81 -11.25 10.95 15.48
CA ARG A 81 -10.15 11.73 14.88
C ARG A 81 -9.68 11.20 13.53
N ALA A 82 -10.14 10.02 13.08
CA ALA A 82 -9.71 9.38 11.84
C ALA A 82 -9.77 10.31 10.62
N ARG A 83 -10.81 11.13 10.54
CA ARG A 83 -10.92 12.13 9.47
C ARG A 83 -9.83 13.21 9.55
N GLN A 84 -9.55 13.73 10.74
CA GLN A 84 -8.49 14.72 10.92
C GLN A 84 -7.13 14.14 10.54
N THR A 85 -6.87 12.87 10.91
CA THR A 85 -5.66 12.14 10.53
C THR A 85 -5.58 11.95 9.01
N GLY A 86 -6.71 11.62 8.35
CA GLY A 86 -6.78 11.52 6.89
C GLY A 86 -6.49 12.84 6.18
N GLU A 87 -7.03 13.95 6.67
CA GLU A 87 -6.76 15.31 6.15
C GLU A 87 -5.28 15.70 6.34
N GLN A 88 -4.65 15.30 7.44
CA GLN A 88 -3.20 15.51 7.66
C GLN A 88 -2.37 14.73 6.65
N ILE A 89 -2.71 13.46 6.36
CA ILE A 89 -2.05 12.67 5.31
C ILE A 89 -2.14 13.37 3.97
N LYS A 90 -3.32 13.83 3.58
CA LYS A 90 -3.51 14.62 2.37
C LYS A 90 -2.59 15.86 2.37
N GLY A 91 -2.49 16.56 3.50
CA GLY A 91 -1.61 17.72 3.68
C GLY A 91 -0.14 17.40 3.38
N PHE A 92 0.38 16.24 3.84
CA PHE A 92 1.77 15.82 3.59
C PHE A 92 2.08 15.60 2.10
N HIS A 93 1.07 15.32 1.28
CA HIS A 93 1.24 15.01 -0.15
C HIS A 93 1.07 16.23 -1.07
N THR A 94 0.72 17.40 -0.54
CA THR A 94 0.43 18.61 -1.34
C THR A 94 1.61 19.10 -2.17
N SER A 95 2.83 18.98 -1.63
CA SER A 95 4.07 19.42 -2.28
C SER A 95 4.72 18.37 -3.16
N ILE A 96 4.25 17.11 -3.12
CA ILE A 96 4.85 15.99 -3.87
C ILE A 96 4.31 16.02 -5.30
N LYS A 97 5.04 16.68 -6.19
CA LYS A 97 4.71 16.83 -7.62
C LYS A 97 5.96 17.14 -8.43
N GLY A 98 5.95 16.78 -9.69
CA GLY A 98 7.08 17.00 -10.58
C GLY A 98 6.85 16.46 -11.97
N VAL A 99 7.95 16.15 -12.65
CA VAL A 99 8.00 15.52 -13.97
C VAL A 99 8.99 14.36 -13.90
N ASP A 100 8.57 13.16 -14.28
CA ASP A 100 9.43 11.99 -14.28
C ASP A 100 10.46 12.00 -15.43
N ALA A 101 11.36 11.02 -15.43
CA ALA A 101 12.38 10.87 -16.46
C ALA A 101 11.83 10.66 -17.87
N ALA A 102 10.57 10.24 -18.02
CA ALA A 102 9.87 10.09 -19.29
C ALA A 102 9.10 11.35 -19.71
N GLY A 103 9.21 12.46 -18.95
CA GLY A 103 8.50 13.72 -19.24
C GLY A 103 7.03 13.71 -18.79
N ARG A 104 6.56 12.71 -18.05
CA ARG A 104 5.20 12.62 -17.54
C ARG A 104 5.06 13.42 -16.24
N ARG A 105 4.04 14.26 -16.15
CA ARG A 105 3.74 14.99 -14.91
C ARG A 105 3.16 14.05 -13.88
N TYR A 106 3.59 14.19 -12.63
CA TYR A 106 3.00 13.48 -11.50
C TYR A 106 2.59 14.45 -10.38
N HIS A 107 1.59 14.06 -9.63
CA HIS A 107 1.18 14.71 -8.38
C HIS A 107 0.61 13.67 -7.44
N ALA A 108 1.14 13.58 -6.22
CA ALA A 108 0.71 12.57 -5.26
C ALA A 108 -0.77 12.67 -4.84
N LEU A 109 -1.41 13.84 -5.04
CA LEU A 109 -2.84 14.03 -4.84
C LEU A 109 -3.67 13.85 -6.13
N ASP A 110 -3.07 13.37 -7.23
CA ASP A 110 -3.86 12.87 -8.35
C ASP A 110 -4.79 11.76 -7.85
N PRO A 111 -6.09 11.80 -8.15
CA PRO A 111 -7.05 10.84 -7.62
C PRO A 111 -6.70 9.37 -7.92
N GLU A 112 -6.22 9.06 -9.13
CA GLU A 112 -5.87 7.70 -9.53
C GLU A 112 -4.63 7.23 -8.75
N THR A 113 -3.59 8.07 -8.68
CA THR A 113 -2.35 7.77 -7.95
C THR A 113 -2.62 7.56 -6.45
N PHE A 114 -3.42 8.43 -5.85
CA PHE A 114 -3.74 8.33 -4.42
C PHE A 114 -4.61 7.11 -4.13
N TYR A 115 -5.58 6.81 -5.02
CA TYR A 115 -6.43 5.64 -4.87
C TYR A 115 -5.64 4.34 -5.04
N TRP A 116 -4.71 4.25 -6.00
CA TRP A 116 -3.83 3.10 -6.14
C TRP A 116 -3.06 2.81 -4.85
N ALA A 117 -2.41 3.84 -4.27
CA ALA A 117 -1.71 3.66 -2.99
C ALA A 117 -2.63 3.09 -1.90
N HIS A 118 -3.87 3.59 -1.80
CA HIS A 118 -4.85 3.09 -0.84
C HIS A 118 -5.33 1.67 -1.17
N ALA A 119 -5.59 1.36 -2.44
CA ALA A 119 -5.99 0.04 -2.89
C ALA A 119 -4.97 -1.05 -2.53
N THR A 120 -3.68 -0.73 -2.55
CA THR A 120 -2.64 -1.67 -2.10
C THR A 120 -2.70 -1.97 -0.61
N PHE A 121 -3.11 -1.03 0.25
CA PHE A 121 -3.35 -1.31 1.68
C PHE A 121 -4.57 -2.20 1.88
N PHE A 122 -5.62 -2.01 1.09
CA PHE A 122 -6.77 -2.90 1.12
C PHE A 122 -6.38 -4.33 0.69
N MET A 123 -5.65 -4.48 -0.40
CA MET A 123 -5.14 -5.78 -0.82
C MET A 123 -4.18 -6.40 0.20
N LEU A 124 -3.40 -5.60 0.92
CA LEU A 124 -2.56 -6.08 2.03
C LEU A 124 -3.41 -6.78 3.10
N ILE A 125 -4.54 -6.20 3.48
CA ILE A 125 -5.47 -6.78 4.45
C ILE A 125 -6.00 -8.13 3.93
N LEU A 126 -6.43 -8.18 2.67
CA LEU A 126 -6.91 -9.41 2.05
C LEU A 126 -5.84 -10.50 2.08
N LYS A 127 -4.60 -10.17 1.67
CA LYS A 127 -3.48 -11.11 1.66
C LYS A 127 -3.13 -11.61 3.07
N VAL A 128 -3.10 -10.73 4.07
CA VAL A 128 -2.87 -11.15 5.47
C VAL A 128 -3.96 -12.08 5.95
N ALA A 129 -5.22 -11.78 5.69
CA ALA A 129 -6.33 -12.63 6.09
C ALA A 129 -6.30 -13.99 5.38
N GLU A 130 -6.02 -14.02 4.09
CA GLU A 130 -5.95 -15.25 3.28
C GLU A 130 -4.81 -16.16 3.70
N TYR A 131 -3.59 -15.63 3.82
CA TYR A 131 -2.39 -16.45 4.04
C TYR A 131 -2.09 -16.74 5.51
N PHE A 132 -2.52 -15.87 6.42
CA PHE A 132 -2.12 -15.99 7.84
C PHE A 132 -3.28 -16.14 8.83
N CYS A 133 -4.53 -15.90 8.40
CA CYS A 133 -5.67 -15.89 9.33
C CYS A 133 -6.76 -16.93 8.97
N GLY A 134 -6.45 -17.89 8.11
CA GLY A 134 -7.37 -18.97 7.75
C GLY A 134 -8.33 -18.67 6.60
N GLY A 135 -8.11 -17.59 5.87
CA GLY A 135 -8.91 -17.23 4.71
C GLY A 135 -10.07 -16.28 5.01
N LEU A 136 -10.78 -15.93 3.95
CA LEU A 136 -11.97 -15.07 3.97
C LEU A 136 -13.08 -15.70 3.15
N THR A 137 -14.29 -15.63 3.66
CA THR A 137 -15.51 -15.92 2.88
C THR A 137 -15.78 -14.79 1.88
N GLU A 138 -16.56 -15.08 0.84
CA GLU A 138 -16.98 -14.03 -0.11
C GLU A 138 -17.76 -12.89 0.55
N ALA A 139 -18.53 -13.18 1.59
CA ALA A 139 -19.21 -12.15 2.38
C ALA A 139 -18.23 -11.24 3.11
N GLU A 140 -17.17 -11.80 3.71
CA GLU A 140 -16.13 -11.01 4.39
C GLU A 140 -15.30 -10.18 3.41
N LYS A 141 -15.00 -10.67 2.21
CA LYS A 141 -14.34 -9.89 1.16
C LYS A 141 -15.17 -8.67 0.76
N ARG A 142 -16.48 -8.85 0.59
CA ARG A 142 -17.42 -7.74 0.28
C ARG A 142 -17.51 -6.75 1.43
N GLN A 143 -17.59 -7.22 2.66
CA GLN A 143 -17.56 -6.36 3.84
C GLN A 143 -16.26 -5.55 3.90
N LEU A 144 -15.10 -6.19 3.72
CA LEU A 144 -13.80 -5.51 3.69
C LEU A 144 -13.74 -4.47 2.56
N PHE A 145 -14.35 -4.75 1.41
CA PHE A 145 -14.44 -3.78 0.32
C PHE A 145 -15.28 -2.55 0.72
N GLU A 146 -16.43 -2.72 1.37
CA GLU A 146 -17.24 -1.61 1.87
C GLU A 146 -16.48 -0.79 2.92
N GLU A 147 -15.79 -1.45 3.85
CA GLU A 147 -14.94 -0.83 4.86
C GLU A 147 -13.76 -0.07 4.22
N HIS A 148 -13.15 -0.61 3.15
CA HIS A 148 -12.13 0.06 2.36
C HIS A 148 -12.64 1.38 1.74
N VAL A 149 -13.84 1.38 1.17
CA VAL A 149 -14.48 2.60 0.62
C VAL A 149 -14.76 3.60 1.75
N GLN A 150 -15.22 3.13 2.91
CA GLN A 150 -15.44 3.96 4.08
C GLN A 150 -14.14 4.58 4.58
N TRP A 151 -13.08 3.79 4.68
CA TRP A 151 -11.73 4.26 5.03
C TRP A 151 -11.22 5.32 4.05
N TYR A 152 -11.32 5.07 2.74
CA TYR A 152 -10.88 6.03 1.72
C TYR A 152 -11.56 7.41 1.86
N ARG A 153 -12.85 7.44 2.22
CA ARG A 153 -13.59 8.69 2.45
C ARG A 153 -13.01 9.57 3.54
N MET A 154 -12.25 8.99 4.51
CA MET A 154 -11.62 9.76 5.59
C MET A 154 -10.55 10.73 5.06
N TYR A 155 -9.91 10.43 3.93
CA TYR A 155 -8.92 11.33 3.33
C TYR A 155 -9.52 12.58 2.67
N GLY A 156 -10.82 12.62 2.43
CA GLY A 156 -11.47 13.71 1.71
C GLY A 156 -10.96 13.86 0.26
N MET A 157 -10.53 12.78 -0.34
CA MET A 157 -10.12 12.71 -1.74
C MET A 157 -11.32 12.51 -2.67
N SER A 158 -11.10 12.72 -3.98
CA SER A 158 -12.14 12.44 -4.99
C SER A 158 -12.47 10.95 -5.01
N MET A 159 -13.77 10.64 -4.98
CA MET A 159 -14.28 9.28 -5.11
C MET A 159 -14.34 8.77 -6.56
N ARG A 160 -13.92 9.59 -7.54
CA ARG A 160 -13.98 9.25 -8.97
C ARG A 160 -13.32 7.92 -9.32
N PRO A 161 -12.10 7.59 -8.82
CA PRO A 161 -11.41 6.36 -9.18
C PRO A 161 -11.91 5.14 -8.39
N VAL A 162 -12.77 5.33 -7.38
CA VAL A 162 -13.19 4.26 -6.49
C VAL A 162 -14.26 3.38 -7.17
N PRO A 163 -13.99 2.08 -7.38
CA PRO A 163 -15.00 1.16 -7.89
C PRO A 163 -16.25 1.11 -7.01
N GLN A 164 -17.38 0.80 -7.60
CA GLN A 164 -18.66 0.81 -6.89
C GLN A 164 -19.01 -0.52 -6.25
N THR A 165 -18.39 -1.62 -6.69
CA THR A 165 -18.63 -2.99 -6.19
C THR A 165 -17.31 -3.73 -6.04
N TRP A 166 -17.34 -4.82 -5.28
CA TRP A 166 -16.21 -5.73 -5.13
C TRP A 166 -15.74 -6.29 -6.49
N GLU A 167 -16.66 -6.66 -7.36
CA GLU A 167 -16.35 -7.17 -8.70
C GLU A 167 -15.65 -6.11 -9.55
N ALA A 168 -16.17 -4.89 -9.56
CA ALA A 168 -15.53 -3.77 -10.25
C ALA A 168 -14.15 -3.43 -9.67
N PHE A 169 -13.93 -3.66 -8.37
CA PHE A 169 -12.60 -3.53 -7.77
C PHE A 169 -11.65 -4.62 -8.27
N CYS A 170 -12.10 -5.86 -8.38
CA CYS A 170 -11.27 -6.94 -8.94
C CYS A 170 -10.86 -6.64 -10.41
N GLU A 171 -11.80 -6.13 -11.21
CA GLU A 171 -11.50 -5.70 -12.59
C GLU A 171 -10.52 -4.52 -12.63
N TYR A 172 -10.71 -3.52 -11.76
CA TYR A 172 -9.79 -2.40 -11.60
C TYR A 172 -8.38 -2.86 -11.24
N TRP A 173 -8.27 -3.76 -10.27
CA TRP A 173 -6.98 -4.30 -9.81
C TRP A 173 -6.26 -5.05 -10.94
N ASP A 174 -6.97 -5.97 -11.60
CA ASP A 174 -6.40 -6.75 -12.72
C ASP A 174 -5.94 -5.83 -13.87
N ARG A 175 -6.76 -4.83 -14.25
CA ARG A 175 -6.40 -3.85 -15.27
C ARG A 175 -5.13 -3.07 -14.89
N VAL A 176 -5.05 -2.50 -13.68
CA VAL A 176 -3.88 -1.74 -13.25
C VAL A 176 -2.63 -2.63 -13.24
N CYS A 177 -2.72 -3.84 -12.73
CA CYS A 177 -1.61 -4.81 -12.73
C CYS A 177 -1.11 -5.11 -14.15
N ARG A 178 -2.02 -5.24 -15.14
CA ARG A 178 -1.66 -5.54 -16.53
C ARG A 178 -1.16 -4.33 -17.30
N GLU A 179 -1.82 -3.19 -17.14
CA GLU A 179 -1.68 -2.08 -18.08
C GLU A 179 -0.82 -0.94 -17.50
N ASP A 180 -0.99 -0.62 -16.22
CA ASP A 180 -0.43 0.61 -15.66
C ASP A 180 0.92 0.39 -14.94
N LEU A 181 1.16 -0.80 -14.37
CA LEU A 181 2.38 -1.06 -13.59
C LEU A 181 3.61 -1.22 -14.48
N GLU A 182 4.71 -0.60 -14.09
CA GLU A 182 6.03 -0.71 -14.73
C GLU A 182 7.15 -0.84 -13.69
N ILE A 183 8.28 -1.42 -14.09
CA ILE A 183 9.48 -1.43 -13.25
C ILE A 183 10.21 -0.09 -13.42
N ASN A 184 10.45 0.57 -12.30
CA ASN A 184 11.18 1.83 -12.22
C ASN A 184 12.24 1.76 -11.10
N ARG A 185 13.01 2.83 -10.94
CA ARG A 185 14.09 2.89 -9.95
C ARG A 185 13.58 2.68 -8.52
N ALA A 186 12.46 3.32 -8.15
CA ALA A 186 11.89 3.18 -6.82
C ALA A 186 11.48 1.73 -6.49
N THR A 187 11.00 0.97 -7.48
CA THR A 187 10.70 -0.46 -7.35
C THR A 187 11.96 -1.28 -7.12
N LEU A 188 13.01 -1.04 -7.90
CA LEU A 188 14.30 -1.72 -7.75
C LEU A 188 14.95 -1.45 -6.39
N ASP A 189 14.84 -0.22 -5.90
CA ASP A 189 15.32 0.16 -4.57
C ASP A 189 14.60 -0.60 -3.44
N ILE A 190 13.31 -0.94 -3.60
CA ILE A 190 12.59 -1.81 -2.66
C ILE A 190 13.12 -3.26 -2.75
N PHE A 191 13.36 -3.76 -3.94
CA PHE A 191 13.91 -5.11 -4.10
C PHE A 191 15.31 -5.23 -3.51
N ASP A 192 16.11 -4.17 -3.52
CA ASP A 192 17.47 -4.13 -2.97
C ASP A 192 17.53 -3.55 -1.55
N ILE A 193 16.38 -3.41 -0.89
CA ILE A 193 16.31 -2.85 0.46
C ILE A 193 17.22 -3.62 1.43
N ARG A 194 17.93 -2.88 2.28
CA ARG A 194 18.77 -3.45 3.34
C ARG A 194 18.19 -3.11 4.71
N ILE A 195 18.40 -4.00 5.66
CA ILE A 195 18.05 -3.73 7.05
C ILE A 195 19.07 -2.73 7.62
N PRO A 196 18.64 -1.54 8.03
CA PRO A 196 19.55 -0.53 8.52
C PRO A 196 20.17 -0.98 9.85
N LYS A 197 21.51 -0.88 9.91
CA LYS A 197 22.26 -1.19 11.13
C LYS A 197 22.09 -0.09 12.17
N PRO A 198 21.55 -0.39 13.38
CA PRO A 198 21.46 0.59 14.45
C PRO A 198 22.84 1.11 14.88
N LYS A 199 22.95 2.40 15.19
CA LYS A 199 24.23 3.06 15.54
C LYS A 199 24.91 2.44 16.77
N PHE A 200 24.14 1.90 17.71
CA PHE A 200 24.67 1.26 18.93
C PHE A 200 25.21 -0.15 18.70
N VAL A 201 25.02 -0.73 17.52
CA VAL A 201 25.54 -2.06 17.20
C VAL A 201 26.98 -1.95 16.72
N MET A 202 27.92 -2.54 17.45
CA MET A 202 29.37 -2.48 17.19
C MET A 202 29.84 -3.39 16.05
N MET A 203 28.94 -4.20 15.49
CA MET A 203 29.25 -5.09 14.37
C MET A 203 29.58 -4.27 13.10
N PRO A 204 30.59 -4.66 12.28
CA PRO A 204 30.84 -4.06 10.96
C PRO A 204 29.62 -4.19 10.03
N THR A 205 29.37 -3.14 9.24
CA THR A 205 28.19 -3.13 8.32
C THR A 205 28.14 -4.33 7.37
N PRO A 206 29.26 -4.79 6.75
CA PRO A 206 29.21 -5.98 5.89
C PRO A 206 28.75 -7.25 6.61
N MET A 207 29.13 -7.41 7.88
CA MET A 207 28.68 -8.56 8.69
C MET A 207 27.19 -8.43 9.02
N TRP A 208 26.72 -7.23 9.32
CA TRP A 208 25.30 -6.94 9.54
C TRP A 208 24.48 -7.29 8.29
N ASP A 209 24.87 -6.79 7.12
CA ASP A 209 24.20 -7.06 5.85
C ASP A 209 24.15 -8.58 5.56
N GLN A 210 25.25 -9.29 5.80
CA GLN A 210 25.29 -10.74 5.60
C GLN A 210 24.37 -11.50 6.57
N LEU A 211 24.27 -11.05 7.83
CA LEU A 211 23.39 -11.65 8.83
C LEU A 211 21.91 -11.55 8.44
N PHE A 212 21.49 -10.41 7.88
CA PHE A 212 20.09 -10.15 7.52
C PHE A 212 19.73 -10.50 6.07
N LYS A 213 20.71 -10.88 5.26
CA LYS A 213 20.48 -11.29 3.87
C LYS A 213 19.43 -12.39 3.70
N PRO A 214 19.36 -13.45 4.54
CA PRO A 214 18.31 -14.47 4.42
C PRO A 214 16.91 -13.91 4.67
N MET A 215 16.77 -12.97 5.61
CA MET A 215 15.48 -12.35 5.93
C MET A 215 14.97 -11.51 4.74
N VAL A 216 15.83 -10.70 4.14
CA VAL A 216 15.50 -9.91 2.94
C VAL A 216 15.15 -10.84 1.77
N ALA A 217 15.93 -11.91 1.57
CA ALA A 217 15.64 -12.91 0.55
C ALA A 217 14.28 -13.58 0.78
N GLY A 218 13.94 -13.90 2.02
CA GLY A 218 12.63 -14.45 2.40
C GLY A 218 11.48 -13.48 2.10
N GLN A 219 11.63 -12.19 2.41
CA GLN A 219 10.62 -11.18 2.07
C GLN A 219 10.44 -11.03 0.55
N ARG A 220 11.52 -11.10 -0.24
CA ARG A 220 11.44 -11.09 -1.70
C ARG A 220 10.76 -12.34 -2.25
N TRP A 221 11.02 -13.50 -1.67
CA TRP A 221 10.37 -14.75 -2.04
C TRP A 221 8.86 -14.70 -1.72
N ILE A 222 8.48 -14.23 -0.53
CA ILE A 222 7.06 -13.99 -0.18
C ILE A 222 6.43 -13.01 -1.18
N ALA A 223 7.10 -11.90 -1.49
CA ALA A 223 6.59 -10.93 -2.45
C ALA A 223 6.35 -11.56 -3.83
N ALA A 224 7.28 -12.39 -4.31
CA ALA A 224 7.14 -13.11 -5.58
C ALA A 224 5.92 -14.03 -5.58
N GLY A 225 5.65 -14.74 -4.49
CA GLY A 225 4.49 -15.60 -4.36
C GLY A 225 3.16 -14.85 -4.31
N LEU A 226 3.15 -13.69 -3.65
CA LEU A 226 1.94 -12.88 -3.48
C LEU A 226 1.61 -11.98 -4.68
N PHE A 227 2.56 -11.74 -5.59
CA PHE A 227 2.29 -11.01 -6.83
C PHE A 227 1.35 -11.79 -7.74
N ASP A 228 0.44 -11.06 -8.37
CA ASP A 228 -0.28 -11.59 -9.52
C ASP A 228 0.72 -12.04 -10.60
N PRO A 229 0.43 -13.12 -11.35
CA PRO A 229 1.39 -13.68 -12.31
C PRO A 229 1.95 -12.63 -13.29
N VAL A 230 1.12 -11.71 -13.77
CA VAL A 230 1.53 -10.62 -14.68
C VAL A 230 2.51 -9.64 -14.01
N VAL A 231 2.31 -9.33 -12.74
CA VAL A 231 3.21 -8.45 -11.97
C VAL A 231 4.54 -9.15 -11.71
N ARG A 232 4.49 -10.43 -11.36
CA ARG A 232 5.68 -11.28 -11.17
C ARG A 232 6.54 -11.36 -12.43
N GLU A 233 5.89 -11.51 -13.59
CA GLU A 233 6.55 -11.51 -14.90
C GLU A 233 7.22 -10.15 -15.17
N LYS A 234 6.51 -9.03 -14.98
CA LYS A 234 7.07 -7.69 -15.10
C LYS A 234 8.28 -7.48 -14.19
N ALA A 235 8.22 -8.02 -12.97
CA ALA A 235 9.32 -7.94 -11.99
C ALA A 235 10.49 -8.89 -12.31
N GLY A 236 10.38 -9.74 -13.33
CA GLY A 236 11.41 -10.73 -13.69
C GLY A 236 11.65 -11.79 -12.61
N MET A 237 10.68 -12.02 -11.73
CA MET A 237 10.79 -12.96 -10.63
C MET A 237 10.37 -14.37 -11.07
N ARG A 238 11.22 -15.37 -10.73
CA ARG A 238 10.90 -16.77 -10.98
C ARG A 238 10.00 -17.32 -9.88
N TRP A 239 9.07 -18.19 -10.28
CA TRP A 239 8.20 -18.91 -9.38
C TRP A 239 7.95 -20.30 -9.90
N THR A 240 8.17 -21.30 -9.09
CA THR A 240 8.07 -22.71 -9.47
C THR A 240 6.89 -23.39 -8.77
N PRO A 241 6.42 -24.56 -9.26
CA PRO A 241 5.43 -25.34 -8.53
C PRO A 241 5.89 -25.73 -7.10
N GLY A 242 7.19 -25.86 -6.87
CA GLY A 242 7.73 -26.10 -5.54
C GLY A 242 7.59 -24.88 -4.62
N ASP A 243 7.76 -23.67 -5.15
CA ASP A 243 7.54 -22.44 -4.38
C ASP A 243 6.06 -22.28 -4.01
N GLU A 244 5.14 -22.64 -4.89
CA GLU A 244 3.69 -22.60 -4.64
C GLU A 244 3.25 -23.51 -3.50
N VAL A 245 3.89 -24.67 -3.34
CA VAL A 245 3.62 -25.60 -2.22
C VAL A 245 4.24 -25.11 -0.91
N ALA A 246 5.33 -24.34 -1.01
CA ALA A 246 6.10 -23.90 0.17
C ALA A 246 5.57 -22.57 0.77
N LEU A 247 4.80 -21.79 0.00
CA LEU A 247 4.14 -20.57 0.45
C LEU A 247 2.87 -20.88 1.23
#